data_dbb7bc7da9a9da395b548553ad362649
#
_entry.id   dbb7bc7da9a9da395b548553ad362649
#
_cell.length_a   1.000
_cell.length_b   1.000
_cell.length_c   1.000
_cell.angle_alpha   90.00
_cell.angle_beta   90.00
_cell.angle_gamma   90.00
#
_symmetry.space_group_name_H-M   'P 1'
#
loop_
_entity.id
_entity.type
_entity.pdbx_description
1 polymer ?
#
loop_
_entity_poly.entity_id
_entity_poly.type
_entity_poly.pdbx_seq_one_letter_code
_entity_poly.pdbx_strand_id
1 'polypeptide(L)'
;MSLSRRRFLGHATLQAAAAASLSAFGLNAAAATTSRDQRLDPRLAKPALPLGQLAQQGHLPAVVIGTGYGGAVTAARLAQAGVPVVMLEMGRMWTQPASDGRIFAKTTAADGRAMWFKSRTEASGSAFLGLNVVNRDIDRYAGVLDRVNYPGISVYVGRGVGGGSLVNGSMAVTPKRSYFEEILPQVDASDMYQRWFPLANTVLGVNQVAPSWFESSAAYKYARVARDQAHQSGFKTMFVPSVYDVNYLAKEEKNEVPRSAMAQEVIYGNHNGKRSLDKTYLADAVGTGLVTIYTLQQVRRIRVSPQGGYLLDVREIDEHGNVLADVQ
;
A
#
# COMPACT_ATOMS: atom_id res chain seq x y z
N MET A 1 22.99 -12.74 -22.25
CA MET A 1 21.93 -13.72 -22.54
C MET A 1 20.65 -13.29 -21.84
N SER A 2 19.65 -12.87 -22.61
CA SER A 2 18.35 -12.40 -22.10
C SER A 2 17.51 -13.62 -21.75
N LEU A 3 17.26 -13.86 -20.47
CA LEU A 3 16.32 -14.86 -20.03
C LEU A 3 14.88 -14.39 -20.32
N SER A 4 14.23 -15.01 -21.30
CA SER A 4 12.89 -14.67 -21.70
C SER A 4 11.90 -14.96 -20.56
N ARG A 5 10.92 -14.05 -20.35
CA ARG A 5 9.81 -14.19 -19.39
C ARG A 5 9.04 -15.52 -19.50
N ARG A 6 9.13 -16.21 -20.63
CA ARG A 6 8.49 -17.52 -20.88
C ARG A 6 9.11 -18.69 -20.09
N ARG A 7 10.39 -18.63 -19.71
CA ARG A 7 11.01 -19.70 -18.89
C ARG A 7 10.66 -19.61 -17.41
N PHE A 8 10.25 -18.44 -16.94
CA PHE A 8 9.79 -18.27 -15.55
C PHE A 8 8.44 -18.96 -15.29
N LEU A 9 7.60 -19.10 -16.30
CA LEU A 9 6.28 -19.75 -16.22
C LEU A 9 6.31 -21.28 -16.53
N GLY A 10 7.47 -21.83 -16.92
CA GLY A 10 7.61 -23.22 -17.37
C GLY A 10 7.79 -24.28 -16.27
N HIS A 11 7.82 -23.92 -14.99
CA HIS A 11 7.94 -24.87 -13.87
C HIS A 11 6.62 -25.01 -13.09
N ALA A 12 5.51 -24.94 -13.80
CA ALA A 12 4.15 -25.01 -13.28
C ALA A 12 3.65 -26.44 -12.97
N THR A 13 4.49 -27.32 -12.47
CA THR A 13 4.05 -28.63 -11.93
C THR A 13 3.56 -28.54 -10.47
N LEU A 14 3.58 -27.39 -9.86
CA LEU A 14 2.97 -27.09 -8.55
C LEU A 14 1.48 -26.67 -8.63
N GLN A 15 0.94 -26.48 -9.82
CA GLN A 15 -0.45 -26.00 -9.98
C GLN A 15 -1.53 -27.07 -9.69
N ALA A 16 -1.24 -28.35 -9.78
CA ALA A 16 -2.23 -29.42 -9.55
C ALA A 16 -2.53 -29.63 -8.04
N ALA A 17 -1.58 -29.36 -7.15
CA ALA A 17 -1.78 -29.51 -5.70
C ALA A 17 -2.49 -28.28 -5.09
N ALA A 18 -2.29 -27.09 -5.64
CA ALA A 18 -2.93 -25.88 -5.16
C ALA A 18 -4.42 -25.76 -5.56
N ALA A 19 -4.82 -26.34 -6.69
CA ALA A 19 -6.22 -26.30 -7.15
C ALA A 19 -7.15 -27.22 -6.33
N ALA A 20 -6.64 -28.33 -5.80
CA ALA A 20 -7.42 -29.26 -5.00
C ALA A 20 -7.65 -28.82 -3.55
N SER A 21 -6.77 -27.97 -2.99
CA SER A 21 -6.92 -27.44 -1.64
C SER A 21 -7.82 -26.19 -1.54
N LEU A 22 -8.05 -25.49 -2.64
CA LEU A 22 -8.92 -24.31 -2.70
C LEU A 22 -10.42 -24.62 -2.60
N SER A 23 -10.84 -25.85 -2.87
CA SER A 23 -12.23 -26.29 -2.74
C SER A 23 -12.60 -26.76 -1.31
N ALA A 24 -11.63 -27.04 -0.45
CA ALA A 24 -11.86 -27.51 0.93
C ALA A 24 -11.97 -26.38 1.96
N PHE A 25 -11.55 -25.17 1.64
CA PHE A 25 -11.73 -24.01 2.49
C PHE A 25 -12.90 -23.18 1.97
N GLY A 26 -14.10 -23.51 2.44
CA GLY A 26 -15.27 -22.66 2.29
C GLY A 26 -14.97 -21.27 2.88
N LEU A 27 -14.48 -20.37 2.05
CA LEU A 27 -14.42 -18.97 2.35
C LEU A 27 -15.85 -18.45 2.44
N ASN A 28 -16.44 -18.53 3.63
CA ASN A 28 -17.65 -17.79 3.96
C ASN A 28 -17.35 -16.29 3.76
N ALA A 29 -17.70 -15.78 2.58
CA ALA A 29 -17.66 -14.36 2.28
C ALA A 29 -18.61 -13.51 3.16
N ALA A 30 -19.34 -14.14 4.09
CA ALA A 30 -20.32 -13.52 4.95
C ALA A 30 -19.75 -12.88 6.24
N ALA A 31 -18.46 -12.96 6.50
CA ALA A 31 -17.89 -12.46 7.76
C ALA A 31 -17.23 -11.06 7.69
N ALA A 32 -17.34 -10.36 6.57
CA ALA A 32 -16.63 -9.08 6.38
C ALA A 32 -17.41 -7.82 6.81
N THR A 33 -18.47 -7.96 7.60
CA THR A 33 -19.29 -6.80 8.02
C THR A 33 -19.12 -6.38 9.48
N THR A 34 -18.14 -6.89 10.18
CA THR A 34 -17.79 -6.31 11.48
C THR A 34 -16.70 -5.26 11.27
N SER A 35 -17.01 -4.03 11.62
CA SER A 35 -16.10 -2.89 11.73
C SER A 35 -15.02 -3.13 12.81
N ARG A 36 -14.24 -4.18 12.69
CA ARG A 36 -13.02 -4.29 13.46
C ARG A 36 -12.02 -3.34 12.83
N ASP A 37 -11.57 -2.38 13.62
CA ASP A 37 -10.38 -1.57 13.34
C ASP A 37 -9.17 -2.53 13.37
N GLN A 38 -9.07 -3.38 12.35
CA GLN A 38 -7.99 -4.36 12.18
C GLN A 38 -6.76 -3.56 11.72
N ARG A 39 -6.00 -3.07 12.69
CA ARG A 39 -4.69 -2.51 12.42
C ARG A 39 -3.66 -3.62 12.54
N LEU A 40 -2.65 -3.56 11.69
CA LEU A 40 -1.47 -4.40 11.85
C LEU A 40 -0.91 -4.18 13.25
N ASP A 41 -0.87 -5.24 14.06
CA ASP A 41 -0.22 -5.19 15.37
C ASP A 41 1.29 -5.20 15.15
N PRO A 42 2.00 -4.10 15.44
CA PRO A 42 3.44 -4.02 15.22
C PRO A 42 4.23 -5.02 16.06
N ARG A 43 3.65 -5.53 17.16
CA ARG A 43 4.28 -6.54 17.99
C ARG A 43 4.30 -7.91 17.30
N LEU A 44 3.24 -8.24 16.57
CA LEU A 44 3.16 -9.47 15.77
C LEU A 44 3.99 -9.40 14.49
N ALA A 45 4.14 -8.20 13.93
CA ALA A 45 4.94 -8.00 12.74
C ALA A 45 6.46 -7.92 13.02
N LYS A 46 6.83 -7.67 14.30
CA LYS A 46 8.24 -7.46 14.66
C LYS A 46 9.05 -8.75 14.55
N PRO A 47 10.21 -8.73 13.87
CA PRO A 47 11.11 -9.86 13.81
C PRO A 47 11.62 -10.27 15.20
N ALA A 48 11.67 -11.58 15.46
CA ALA A 48 12.26 -12.13 16.68
C ALA A 48 13.80 -12.03 16.66
N LEU A 49 14.39 -12.06 15.46
CA LEU A 49 15.85 -12.02 15.24
C LEU A 49 16.20 -10.91 14.23
N PRO A 50 17.37 -10.26 14.35
CA PRO A 50 17.93 -9.43 13.28
C PRO A 50 18.06 -10.21 11.96
N LEU A 51 17.91 -9.52 10.82
CA LEU A 51 17.93 -10.16 9.51
C LEU A 51 19.24 -10.93 9.26
N GLY A 52 20.39 -10.38 9.67
CA GLY A 52 21.68 -11.04 9.54
C GLY A 52 21.77 -12.36 10.31
N GLN A 53 21.15 -12.46 11.49
CA GLN A 53 21.07 -13.72 12.25
C GLN A 53 20.09 -14.70 11.61
N LEU A 54 18.98 -14.23 11.09
CA LEU A 54 18.04 -15.08 10.36
C LEU A 54 18.68 -15.66 9.10
N ALA A 55 19.45 -14.87 8.35
CA ALA A 55 20.17 -15.32 7.16
C ALA A 55 21.16 -16.46 7.46
N GLN A 56 21.77 -16.46 8.64
CA GLN A 56 22.69 -17.53 9.06
C GLN A 56 21.99 -18.85 9.40
N GLN A 57 20.67 -18.86 9.61
CA GLN A 57 19.90 -20.08 9.90
C GLN A 57 19.63 -20.94 8.66
N GLY A 58 19.95 -20.43 7.47
CA GLY A 58 19.86 -21.17 6.22
C GLY A 58 18.66 -20.75 5.35
N HIS A 59 18.02 -21.71 4.71
CA HIS A 59 17.01 -21.49 3.69
C HIS A 59 15.68 -20.99 4.27
N LEU A 60 15.17 -19.88 3.71
CA LEU A 60 13.84 -19.36 4.01
C LEU A 60 12.83 -19.89 2.98
N PRO A 61 11.66 -20.41 3.40
CA PRO A 61 10.67 -20.98 2.47
C PRO A 61 10.17 -19.97 1.45
N ALA A 62 9.87 -18.74 1.87
CA ALA A 62 9.45 -17.67 0.99
C ALA A 62 9.93 -16.30 1.50
N VAL A 63 10.46 -15.51 0.56
CA VAL A 63 10.79 -14.10 0.79
C VAL A 63 10.00 -13.24 -0.17
N VAL A 64 9.28 -12.25 0.36
CA VAL A 64 8.50 -11.28 -0.41
C VAL A 64 9.17 -9.91 -0.31
N ILE A 65 9.52 -9.34 -1.45
CA ILE A 65 10.19 -8.03 -1.54
C ILE A 65 9.15 -6.94 -1.70
N GLY A 66 9.06 -6.07 -0.69
CA GLY A 66 8.09 -4.99 -0.60
C GLY A 66 6.75 -5.41 0.00
N THR A 67 6.13 -4.46 0.69
CA THR A 67 4.83 -4.64 1.37
C THR A 67 3.69 -3.88 0.69
N GLY A 68 3.88 -3.45 -0.56
CA GLY A 68 2.83 -2.84 -1.38
C GLY A 68 1.77 -3.86 -1.81
N TYR A 69 0.84 -3.47 -2.68
CA TYR A 69 -0.33 -4.29 -3.07
C TYR A 69 0.03 -5.72 -3.49
N GLY A 70 1.00 -5.90 -4.38
CA GLY A 70 1.42 -7.22 -4.84
C GLY A 70 2.02 -8.07 -3.72
N GLY A 71 2.96 -7.50 -2.95
CA GLY A 71 3.61 -8.19 -1.84
C GLY A 71 2.64 -8.55 -0.71
N ALA A 72 1.74 -7.64 -0.35
CA ALA A 72 0.74 -7.87 0.70
C ALA A 72 -0.20 -9.04 0.36
N VAL A 73 -0.73 -9.06 -0.87
CA VAL A 73 -1.60 -10.15 -1.34
C VAL A 73 -0.83 -11.47 -1.41
N THR A 74 0.39 -11.45 -1.94
CA THR A 74 1.25 -12.65 -2.03
C THR A 74 1.52 -13.23 -0.64
N ALA A 75 1.95 -12.39 0.31
CA ALA A 75 2.23 -12.83 1.67
C ALA A 75 0.97 -13.39 2.36
N ALA A 76 -0.17 -12.72 2.21
CA ALA A 76 -1.43 -13.19 2.76
C ALA A 76 -1.83 -14.56 2.21
N ARG A 77 -1.68 -14.79 0.90
CA ARG A 77 -2.04 -16.08 0.26
C ARG A 77 -1.06 -17.20 0.63
N LEU A 78 0.23 -16.92 0.69
CA LEU A 78 1.22 -17.89 1.14
C LEU A 78 0.98 -18.29 2.60
N ALA A 79 0.75 -17.33 3.47
CA ALA A 79 0.46 -17.59 4.88
C ALA A 79 -0.84 -18.38 5.08
N GLN A 80 -1.90 -18.07 4.32
CA GLN A 80 -3.15 -18.84 4.31
C GLN A 80 -2.95 -20.29 3.82
N ALA A 81 -1.95 -20.51 2.97
CA ALA A 81 -1.53 -21.85 2.54
C ALA A 81 -0.55 -22.55 3.52
N GLY A 82 -0.29 -21.95 4.69
CA GLY A 82 0.61 -22.51 5.71
C GLY A 82 2.10 -22.28 5.45
N VAL A 83 2.46 -21.41 4.50
CA VAL A 83 3.87 -21.13 4.18
C VAL A 83 4.37 -19.95 5.01
N PRO A 84 5.45 -20.12 5.82
CA PRO A 84 6.10 -19.00 6.49
C PRO A 84 6.72 -18.02 5.49
N VAL A 85 6.51 -16.73 5.74
CA VAL A 85 6.93 -15.64 4.82
C VAL A 85 7.75 -14.61 5.57
N VAL A 86 8.88 -14.26 5.01
CA VAL A 86 9.67 -13.08 5.38
C VAL A 86 9.40 -11.99 4.35
N MET A 87 8.95 -10.83 4.81
CA MET A 87 8.79 -9.64 3.96
C MET A 87 9.93 -8.65 4.22
N LEU A 88 10.53 -8.13 3.16
CA LEU A 88 11.58 -7.12 3.22
C LEU A 88 11.03 -5.80 2.68
N GLU A 89 10.84 -4.81 3.56
CA GLU A 89 10.32 -3.50 3.22
C GLU A 89 11.41 -2.43 3.32
N MET A 90 11.56 -1.64 2.27
CA MET A 90 12.55 -0.58 2.21
C MET A 90 12.25 0.57 3.17
N GLY A 91 10.97 0.90 3.36
CA GLY A 91 10.51 1.95 4.24
C GLY A 91 10.29 1.46 5.68
N ARG A 92 9.80 2.35 6.51
CA ARG A 92 9.55 2.08 7.93
C ARG A 92 8.11 1.62 8.19
N MET A 93 7.87 1.11 9.39
CA MET A 93 6.54 0.86 9.91
C MET A 93 5.98 2.15 10.53
N TRP A 94 4.80 2.58 10.07
CA TRP A 94 4.16 3.81 10.48
C TRP A 94 3.10 3.55 11.56
N THR A 95 3.54 3.29 12.78
CA THR A 95 2.67 2.93 13.91
C THR A 95 2.85 3.80 15.14
N GLN A 96 3.97 4.52 15.24
CA GLN A 96 4.30 5.35 16.40
C GLN A 96 4.04 6.82 16.08
N PRO A 97 3.24 7.52 16.90
CA PRO A 97 3.06 8.95 16.75
C PRO A 97 4.31 9.72 17.15
N ALA A 98 4.56 10.82 16.47
CA ALA A 98 5.59 11.79 16.87
C ALA A 98 5.10 12.68 18.02
N SER A 99 5.92 13.66 18.42
CA SER A 99 5.61 14.59 19.52
C SER A 99 4.34 15.43 19.31
N ASP A 100 3.91 15.61 18.04
CA ASP A 100 2.67 16.27 17.67
C ASP A 100 1.43 15.36 17.76
N GLY A 101 1.59 14.12 18.27
CA GLY A 101 0.55 13.09 18.37
C GLY A 101 0.12 12.47 17.04
N ARG A 102 0.83 12.76 15.93
CA ARG A 102 0.52 12.27 14.58
C ARG A 102 1.54 11.26 14.11
N ILE A 103 1.08 10.29 13.35
CA ILE A 103 1.96 9.32 12.68
C ILE A 103 2.53 9.93 11.40
N PHE A 104 1.69 10.54 10.58
CA PHE A 104 2.08 11.17 9.32
C PHE A 104 2.12 12.69 9.40
N ALA A 105 2.90 13.31 8.53
CA ALA A 105 2.94 14.75 8.40
C ALA A 105 1.64 15.30 7.78
N LYS A 106 1.23 16.49 8.19
CA LYS A 106 0.17 17.23 7.50
C LYS A 106 0.64 17.69 6.11
N THR A 107 -0.27 17.69 5.15
CA THR A 107 0.00 18.22 3.80
C THR A 107 0.45 19.69 3.85
N THR A 108 -0.15 20.49 4.73
CA THR A 108 0.15 21.92 4.87
C THR A 108 1.26 22.25 5.87
N ALA A 109 1.73 21.26 6.63
CA ALA A 109 2.82 21.43 7.62
C ALA A 109 3.72 20.19 7.59
N ALA A 110 4.33 19.97 6.43
CA ALA A 110 5.23 18.86 6.20
C ALA A 110 6.52 18.99 7.02
N ASP A 111 7.03 17.86 7.48
CA ASP A 111 8.32 17.69 8.15
C ASP A 111 9.06 16.49 7.55
N GLY A 112 10.13 16.02 8.18
CA GLY A 112 10.94 14.89 7.69
C GLY A 112 10.14 13.60 7.42
N ARG A 113 8.99 13.40 8.07
CA ARG A 113 8.09 12.25 7.80
C ARG A 113 7.48 12.27 6.40
N ALA A 114 7.48 13.42 5.72
CA ALA A 114 6.81 13.61 4.44
C ALA A 114 7.53 12.92 3.29
N MET A 115 8.84 13.18 3.11
CA MET A 115 9.57 12.79 1.92
C MET A 115 10.76 11.89 2.23
N TRP A 116 10.96 10.85 1.42
CA TRP A 116 12.02 9.86 1.54
C TRP A 116 13.39 10.47 1.25
N PHE A 117 14.16 10.70 2.32
CA PHE A 117 15.52 11.27 2.30
C PHE A 117 15.69 12.55 1.48
N LYS A 118 14.66 13.38 1.43
CA LYS A 118 14.73 14.71 0.82
C LYS A 118 14.89 15.77 1.89
N SER A 119 15.58 16.87 1.54
CA SER A 119 15.67 18.08 2.37
C SER A 119 14.57 19.10 2.08
N ARG A 120 13.71 18.79 1.11
CA ARG A 120 12.59 19.64 0.69
C ARG A 120 11.42 18.80 0.22
N THR A 121 10.20 19.28 0.42
CA THR A 121 9.02 18.65 -0.18
C THR A 121 9.00 18.84 -1.70
N GLU A 122 8.61 17.78 -2.41
CA GLU A 122 8.50 17.76 -3.86
C GLU A 122 7.12 17.26 -4.31
N ALA A 123 6.10 17.49 -3.48
CA ALA A 123 4.74 16.98 -3.74
C ALA A 123 4.04 17.72 -4.89
N SER A 124 4.45 18.94 -5.18
CA SER A 124 4.01 19.68 -6.37
C SER A 124 5.18 19.93 -7.30
N GLY A 125 5.03 19.53 -8.56
CA GLY A 125 6.05 19.71 -9.59
C GLY A 125 6.13 21.12 -10.16
N SER A 126 5.22 22.04 -9.78
CA SER A 126 5.11 23.34 -10.42
C SER A 126 5.51 24.48 -9.50
N ALA A 127 6.46 25.26 -9.96
CA ALA A 127 6.64 26.63 -9.51
C ALA A 127 5.55 27.48 -10.19
N PHE A 128 4.66 28.12 -9.41
CA PHE A 128 3.76 29.12 -9.95
C PHE A 128 4.58 30.39 -10.25
N LEU A 129 4.58 30.83 -11.51
CA LEU A 129 5.37 31.98 -11.99
C LEU A 129 6.89 31.89 -11.66
N GLY A 130 7.46 30.68 -11.66
CA GLY A 130 8.88 30.49 -11.29
C GLY A 130 9.14 30.53 -9.78
N LEU A 131 8.13 30.78 -8.94
CA LEU A 131 8.26 30.82 -7.48
C LEU A 131 7.78 29.48 -6.92
N ASN A 132 8.68 28.82 -6.19
CA ASN A 132 8.37 27.57 -5.50
C ASN A 132 7.74 27.86 -4.12
N VAL A 133 6.50 28.34 -4.13
CA VAL A 133 5.78 28.75 -2.91
C VAL A 133 5.09 27.61 -2.17
N VAL A 134 5.04 26.42 -2.78
CA VAL A 134 4.31 25.26 -2.22
C VAL A 134 5.25 24.31 -1.49
N ASN A 135 6.47 24.13 -1.99
CA ASN A 135 7.43 23.22 -1.38
C ASN A 135 8.15 23.87 -0.19
N ARG A 136 8.38 23.08 0.85
CA ARG A 136 9.00 23.52 2.13
C ARG A 136 10.26 22.76 2.39
N ASP A 137 11.20 23.41 3.09
CA ASP A 137 12.38 22.72 3.60
C ASP A 137 11.97 21.83 4.78
N ILE A 138 12.55 20.66 4.85
CA ILE A 138 12.27 19.59 5.83
C ILE A 138 13.58 18.90 6.20
N ASP A 139 13.60 18.27 7.38
CA ASP A 139 14.71 17.42 7.77
C ASP A 139 14.79 16.17 6.92
N ARG A 140 16.02 15.76 6.58
CA ARG A 140 16.25 14.53 5.83
C ARG A 140 15.99 13.31 6.72
N TYR A 141 15.00 12.51 6.33
CA TYR A 141 14.52 11.38 7.11
C TYR A 141 13.87 10.31 6.21
N ALA A 142 13.67 9.11 6.73
CA ALA A 142 12.95 8.05 6.04
C ALA A 142 11.44 8.36 5.96
N GLY A 143 11.08 9.40 5.20
CA GLY A 143 9.71 9.84 5.01
C GLY A 143 8.89 8.87 4.15
N VAL A 144 7.57 9.06 4.13
CA VAL A 144 6.64 8.10 3.51
C VAL A 144 6.54 8.22 1.99
N LEU A 145 6.75 9.41 1.42
CA LEU A 145 6.58 9.66 -0.01
C LEU A 145 7.95 9.84 -0.69
N ASP A 146 8.22 9.02 -1.68
CA ASP A 146 9.39 9.17 -2.54
C ASP A 146 8.97 9.71 -3.90
N ARG A 147 9.77 10.60 -4.48
CA ARG A 147 9.65 11.05 -5.86
C ARG A 147 10.89 10.65 -6.64
N VAL A 148 10.69 9.74 -7.56
CA VAL A 148 11.74 9.28 -8.48
C VAL A 148 11.56 9.99 -9.82
N ASN A 149 12.55 10.76 -10.23
CA ASN A 149 12.49 11.54 -11.45
C ASN A 149 13.20 10.79 -12.59
N TYR A 150 12.50 10.66 -13.71
CA TYR A 150 13.02 10.17 -14.98
C TYR A 150 12.87 11.25 -16.06
N PRO A 151 13.56 11.16 -17.18
CA PRO A 151 13.31 12.05 -18.31
C PRO A 151 11.82 11.99 -18.71
N GLY A 152 11.13 13.14 -18.64
CA GLY A 152 9.73 13.27 -19.05
C GLY A 152 8.67 12.79 -18.07
N ILE A 153 9.03 12.11 -16.96
CA ILE A 153 8.05 11.63 -15.97
C ILE A 153 8.64 11.62 -14.56
N SER A 154 7.80 11.97 -13.57
CA SER A 154 8.09 11.75 -12.16
C SER A 154 7.15 10.70 -11.59
N VAL A 155 7.70 9.71 -10.90
CA VAL A 155 6.94 8.63 -10.26
C VAL A 155 6.95 8.85 -8.76
N TYR A 156 5.76 8.89 -8.16
CA TYR A 156 5.60 8.95 -6.70
C TYR A 156 5.39 7.56 -6.14
N VAL A 157 6.17 7.21 -5.12
CA VAL A 157 6.20 5.88 -4.52
C VAL A 157 6.00 5.99 -3.01
N GLY A 158 5.11 5.18 -2.44
CA GLY A 158 4.99 5.05 -0.98
C GLY A 158 6.13 4.19 -0.44
N ARG A 159 6.86 4.71 0.56
CA ARG A 159 7.93 4.03 1.29
C ARG A 159 7.46 3.72 2.71
N GLY A 160 7.15 2.48 2.97
CA GLY A 160 6.69 2.02 4.28
C GLY A 160 5.83 0.78 4.18
N VAL A 161 5.55 0.18 5.33
CA VAL A 161 4.69 -1.00 5.42
C VAL A 161 3.27 -0.64 4.95
N GLY A 162 2.90 -1.17 3.77
CA GLY A 162 1.69 -0.81 3.05
C GLY A 162 1.95 -0.14 1.69
N GLY A 163 3.18 0.32 1.44
CA GLY A 163 3.61 0.87 0.15
C GLY A 163 2.73 2.02 -0.33
N GLY A 164 2.37 2.01 -1.61
CA GLY A 164 1.54 3.04 -2.26
C GLY A 164 0.15 3.23 -1.64
N SER A 165 -0.38 2.22 -0.91
CA SER A 165 -1.67 2.34 -0.22
C SER A 165 -1.68 3.42 0.86
N LEU A 166 -0.50 3.77 1.41
CA LEU A 166 -0.35 4.82 2.42
C LEU A 166 -0.56 6.22 1.83
N VAL A 167 -0.13 6.45 0.59
CA VAL A 167 0.02 7.79 -0.01
C VAL A 167 -0.89 8.05 -1.22
N ASN A 168 -1.53 7.02 -1.79
CA ASN A 168 -2.41 7.18 -2.94
C ASN A 168 -3.70 7.94 -2.59
N GLY A 169 -4.41 8.43 -3.61
CA GLY A 169 -5.68 9.17 -3.46
C GLY A 169 -6.87 8.30 -3.09
N SER A 170 -6.66 7.01 -2.76
CA SER A 170 -7.70 6.06 -2.31
C SER A 170 -8.78 5.74 -3.35
N MET A 171 -8.66 6.20 -4.58
CA MET A 171 -9.58 5.84 -5.67
C MET A 171 -9.45 4.35 -6.00
N ALA A 172 -10.57 3.63 -5.99
CA ALA A 172 -10.65 2.19 -6.18
C ALA A 172 -11.53 1.82 -7.38
N VAL A 173 -11.28 2.50 -8.51
CA VAL A 173 -12.04 2.29 -9.73
C VAL A 173 -11.63 0.97 -10.38
N THR A 174 -12.57 0.03 -10.53
CA THR A 174 -12.37 -1.13 -11.40
C THR A 174 -12.36 -0.66 -12.86
N PRO A 175 -11.35 -1.00 -13.66
CA PRO A 175 -11.29 -0.56 -15.04
C PRO A 175 -12.49 -1.08 -15.86
N LYS A 176 -12.83 -0.41 -16.96
CA LYS A 176 -13.81 -0.93 -17.89
C LYS A 176 -13.29 -2.23 -18.51
N ARG A 177 -14.15 -3.25 -18.65
CA ARG A 177 -13.76 -4.57 -19.13
C ARG A 177 -13.09 -4.52 -20.51
N SER A 178 -13.65 -3.75 -21.45
CA SER A 178 -13.07 -3.61 -22.80
C SER A 178 -11.64 -3.03 -22.76
N TYR A 179 -11.38 -2.04 -21.91
CA TYR A 179 -10.05 -1.46 -21.73
C TYR A 179 -9.09 -2.47 -21.08
N PHE A 180 -9.57 -3.22 -20.08
CA PHE A 180 -8.76 -4.26 -19.44
C PHE A 180 -8.33 -5.34 -20.44
N GLU A 181 -9.26 -5.83 -21.28
CA GLU A 181 -9.00 -6.83 -22.30
C GLU A 181 -8.03 -6.33 -23.38
N GLU A 182 -8.08 -5.01 -23.70
CA GLU A 182 -7.16 -4.36 -24.64
C GLU A 182 -5.72 -4.34 -24.11
N ILE A 183 -5.52 -3.89 -22.86
CA ILE A 183 -4.16 -3.69 -22.31
C ILE A 183 -3.55 -4.95 -21.71
N LEU A 184 -4.35 -5.93 -21.33
CA LEU A 184 -3.93 -7.19 -20.70
C LEU A 184 -4.58 -8.41 -21.36
N PRO A 185 -4.43 -8.58 -22.70
CA PRO A 185 -5.10 -9.65 -23.44
C PRO A 185 -4.68 -11.06 -23.01
N GLN A 186 -3.56 -11.19 -22.28
CA GLN A 186 -3.07 -12.48 -21.76
C GLN A 186 -3.70 -12.87 -20.42
N VAL A 187 -4.54 -12.02 -19.81
CA VAL A 187 -5.19 -12.27 -18.52
C VAL A 187 -6.66 -12.60 -18.77
N ASP A 188 -7.17 -13.64 -18.11
CA ASP A 188 -8.59 -13.98 -18.20
C ASP A 188 -9.45 -12.89 -17.55
N ALA A 189 -10.07 -12.06 -18.38
CA ALA A 189 -10.95 -11.00 -17.93
C ALA A 189 -12.19 -11.55 -17.21
N SER A 190 -12.71 -12.71 -17.59
CA SER A 190 -13.90 -13.30 -16.92
C SER A 190 -13.59 -13.64 -15.48
N ASP A 191 -12.46 -14.30 -15.21
CA ASP A 191 -12.02 -14.62 -13.84
C ASP A 191 -11.74 -13.33 -13.04
N MET A 192 -11.10 -12.33 -13.67
CA MET A 192 -10.82 -11.05 -13.02
C MET A 192 -12.10 -10.34 -12.57
N TYR A 193 -13.11 -10.20 -13.43
CA TYR A 193 -14.33 -9.45 -13.13
C TYR A 193 -15.33 -10.23 -12.27
N GLN A 194 -15.35 -11.55 -12.34
CA GLN A 194 -16.27 -12.38 -11.56
C GLN A 194 -15.71 -12.72 -10.17
N ARG A 195 -14.39 -12.80 -10.01
CA ARG A 195 -13.76 -13.30 -8.80
C ARG A 195 -12.79 -12.30 -8.16
N TRP A 196 -11.76 -11.86 -8.89
CA TRP A 196 -10.63 -11.19 -8.27
C TRP A 196 -10.89 -9.72 -7.93
N PHE A 197 -11.51 -8.95 -8.81
CA PHE A 197 -11.88 -7.56 -8.49
C PHE A 197 -12.92 -7.50 -7.37
N PRO A 198 -14.01 -8.28 -7.35
CA PRO A 198 -14.95 -8.32 -6.23
C PRO A 198 -14.29 -8.70 -4.91
N LEU A 199 -13.42 -9.71 -4.91
CA LEU A 199 -12.69 -10.13 -3.73
C LEU A 199 -11.76 -9.03 -3.20
N ALA A 200 -10.97 -8.41 -4.07
CA ALA A 200 -10.08 -7.32 -3.70
C ALA A 200 -10.86 -6.12 -3.13
N ASN A 201 -11.96 -5.73 -3.79
CA ASN A 201 -12.81 -4.64 -3.33
C ASN A 201 -13.42 -4.93 -1.95
N THR A 202 -13.80 -6.18 -1.69
CA THR A 202 -14.33 -6.61 -0.38
C THR A 202 -13.27 -6.51 0.70
N VAL A 203 -12.08 -7.08 0.48
CA VAL A 203 -10.98 -7.06 1.48
C VAL A 203 -10.49 -5.63 1.74
N LEU A 204 -10.37 -4.81 0.70
CA LEU A 204 -9.99 -3.42 0.83
C LEU A 204 -11.11 -2.55 1.42
N GLY A 205 -12.33 -3.06 1.54
CA GLY A 205 -13.50 -2.34 2.05
C GLY A 205 -13.87 -1.15 1.17
N VAL A 206 -13.84 -1.35 -0.15
CA VAL A 206 -14.22 -0.31 -1.11
C VAL A 206 -15.66 0.11 -0.88
N ASN A 207 -15.88 1.41 -0.77
CA ASN A 207 -17.17 2.02 -0.50
C ASN A 207 -17.31 3.34 -1.26
N GLN A 208 -18.47 3.99 -1.14
CA GLN A 208 -18.76 5.27 -1.78
C GLN A 208 -19.38 6.25 -0.80
N VAL A 209 -19.23 7.54 -1.09
CA VAL A 209 -19.90 8.61 -0.35
C VAL A 209 -21.41 8.45 -0.49
N ALA A 210 -22.14 8.44 0.63
CA ALA A 210 -23.59 8.41 0.61
C ALA A 210 -24.15 9.74 0.02
N PRO A 211 -25.09 9.69 -0.93
CA PRO A 211 -25.62 10.89 -1.54
C PRO A 211 -26.16 11.92 -0.54
N SER A 212 -26.84 11.47 0.51
CA SER A 212 -27.36 12.32 1.56
C SER A 212 -26.27 13.08 2.32
N TRP A 213 -25.17 12.41 2.64
CA TRP A 213 -24.03 13.06 3.29
C TRP A 213 -23.31 14.01 2.34
N PHE A 214 -23.14 13.63 1.07
CA PHE A 214 -22.58 14.53 0.04
C PHE A 214 -23.36 15.83 -0.08
N GLU A 215 -24.70 15.79 -0.05
CA GLU A 215 -25.54 16.99 -0.16
C GLU A 215 -25.50 17.87 1.09
N SER A 216 -25.40 17.28 2.27
CA SER A 216 -25.48 18.01 3.54
C SER A 216 -24.13 18.47 4.10
N SER A 217 -23.04 17.78 3.77
CA SER A 217 -21.72 18.05 4.34
C SER A 217 -21.09 19.33 3.83
N ALA A 218 -20.56 20.16 4.74
CA ALA A 218 -19.79 21.34 4.40
C ALA A 218 -18.50 21.01 3.64
N ALA A 219 -17.89 19.84 3.93
CA ALA A 219 -16.67 19.38 3.28
C ALA A 219 -16.82 19.17 1.77
N TYR A 220 -18.02 18.85 1.30
CA TYR A 220 -18.32 18.62 -0.11
C TYR A 220 -18.87 19.84 -0.88
N LYS A 221 -18.88 21.04 -0.26
CA LYS A 221 -19.39 22.25 -0.92
C LYS A 221 -18.74 22.51 -2.28
N TYR A 222 -17.40 22.42 -2.34
CA TYR A 222 -16.68 22.61 -3.60
C TYR A 222 -17.04 21.52 -4.64
N ALA A 223 -17.12 20.27 -4.21
CA ALA A 223 -17.46 19.15 -5.09
C ALA A 223 -18.90 19.25 -5.65
N ARG A 224 -19.86 19.77 -4.87
CA ARG A 224 -21.21 20.06 -5.37
C ARG A 224 -21.20 21.14 -6.46
N VAL A 225 -20.49 22.24 -6.22
CA VAL A 225 -20.35 23.29 -7.24
C VAL A 225 -19.71 22.74 -8.51
N ALA A 226 -18.62 21.95 -8.38
CA ALA A 226 -17.96 21.34 -9.53
C ALA A 226 -18.89 20.37 -10.28
N ARG A 227 -19.68 19.55 -9.58
CA ARG A 227 -20.69 18.68 -10.17
C ARG A 227 -21.74 19.50 -10.96
N ASP A 228 -22.26 20.54 -10.36
CA ASP A 228 -23.31 21.34 -10.97
C ASP A 228 -22.81 22.06 -12.24
N GLN A 229 -21.58 22.57 -12.22
CA GLN A 229 -20.93 23.14 -13.40
C GLN A 229 -20.69 22.07 -14.49
N ALA A 230 -20.25 20.87 -14.11
CA ALA A 230 -20.08 19.76 -15.05
C ALA A 230 -21.43 19.41 -15.73
N HIS A 231 -22.51 19.31 -14.97
CA HIS A 231 -23.85 19.02 -15.51
C HIS A 231 -24.35 20.11 -16.44
N GLN A 232 -24.17 21.40 -16.09
CA GLN A 232 -24.52 22.54 -16.96
C GLN A 232 -23.71 22.49 -18.27
N SER A 233 -22.51 21.97 -18.25
CA SER A 233 -21.64 21.77 -19.43
C SER A 233 -21.90 20.46 -20.18
N GLY A 234 -22.97 19.72 -19.84
CA GLY A 234 -23.35 18.47 -20.50
C GLY A 234 -22.54 17.22 -20.08
N PHE A 235 -21.65 17.33 -19.08
CA PHE A 235 -20.89 16.19 -18.56
C PHE A 235 -21.70 15.40 -17.52
N LYS A 236 -21.44 14.09 -17.47
CA LYS A 236 -21.95 13.20 -16.41
C LYS A 236 -20.91 13.09 -15.29
N THR A 237 -21.38 12.98 -14.06
CA THR A 237 -20.55 12.75 -12.89
C THR A 237 -20.91 11.45 -12.19
N MET A 238 -19.99 10.89 -11.42
CA MET A 238 -20.21 9.71 -10.59
C MET A 238 -19.48 9.85 -9.27
N PHE A 239 -19.97 9.22 -8.23
CA PHE A 239 -19.20 9.02 -7.01
C PHE A 239 -18.09 7.99 -7.27
N VAL A 240 -16.86 8.37 -6.97
CA VAL A 240 -15.72 7.49 -7.16
C VAL A 240 -15.67 6.46 -6.02
N PRO A 241 -15.61 5.15 -6.33
CA PRO A 241 -15.32 4.14 -5.32
C PRO A 241 -13.99 4.43 -4.62
N SER A 242 -13.96 4.27 -3.32
CA SER A 242 -12.83 4.69 -2.49
C SER A 242 -12.52 3.67 -1.39
N VAL A 243 -11.26 3.61 -0.98
CA VAL A 243 -10.82 2.91 0.23
C VAL A 243 -10.72 3.85 1.45
N TYR A 244 -11.13 5.11 1.35
CA TYR A 244 -11.45 5.88 2.55
C TYR A 244 -12.69 5.29 3.21
N ASP A 245 -12.65 5.12 4.53
CA ASP A 245 -13.82 4.73 5.31
C ASP A 245 -14.76 5.93 5.43
N VAL A 246 -15.80 5.93 4.61
CA VAL A 246 -16.78 7.02 4.54
C VAL A 246 -17.52 7.21 5.85
N ASN A 247 -17.78 6.13 6.60
CA ASN A 247 -18.40 6.22 7.92
C ASN A 247 -17.47 6.86 8.95
N TYR A 248 -16.16 6.55 8.87
CA TYR A 248 -15.16 7.23 9.69
C TYR A 248 -15.11 8.73 9.37
N LEU A 249 -15.06 9.09 8.08
CA LEU A 249 -15.02 10.50 7.66
C LEU A 249 -16.28 11.29 8.10
N ALA A 250 -17.46 10.67 8.05
CA ALA A 250 -18.69 11.29 8.54
C ALA A 250 -18.66 11.56 10.05
N LYS A 251 -18.06 10.65 10.83
CA LYS A 251 -17.82 10.84 12.28
C LYS A 251 -16.75 11.88 12.55
N GLU A 252 -15.69 11.90 11.71
CA GLU A 252 -14.61 12.89 11.78
C GLU A 252 -15.13 14.31 11.56
N GLU A 253 -16.06 14.52 10.62
CA GLU A 253 -16.72 15.81 10.40
C GLU A 253 -17.45 16.29 11.64
N LYS A 254 -18.07 15.38 12.39
CA LYS A 254 -18.81 15.68 13.62
C LYS A 254 -17.91 15.75 14.88
N ASN A 255 -16.61 15.54 14.75
CA ASN A 255 -15.64 15.44 15.84
C ASN A 255 -15.93 14.28 16.81
N GLU A 256 -16.58 13.22 16.37
CA GLU A 256 -16.85 12.00 17.15
C GLU A 256 -15.65 11.05 17.20
N VAL A 257 -14.68 11.23 16.33
CA VAL A 257 -13.44 10.45 16.22
C VAL A 257 -12.24 11.36 15.96
N PRO A 258 -10.98 10.90 16.23
CA PRO A 258 -9.79 11.68 15.96
C PRO A 258 -9.69 12.10 14.50
N ARG A 259 -9.36 13.37 14.27
CA ARG A 259 -9.21 13.93 12.93
C ARG A 259 -7.98 13.37 12.22
N SER A 260 -8.16 13.03 10.95
CA SER A 260 -7.13 12.48 10.06
C SER A 260 -7.22 13.09 8.65
N ALA A 261 -8.02 12.52 7.75
CA ALA A 261 -8.15 13.03 6.40
C ALA A 261 -8.68 14.47 6.35
N MET A 262 -9.70 14.79 7.16
CA MET A 262 -10.24 16.16 7.27
C MET A 262 -9.30 17.10 8.04
N ALA A 263 -8.23 16.59 8.65
CA ALA A 263 -7.14 17.36 9.24
C ALA A 263 -5.88 17.35 8.35
N GLN A 264 -6.06 17.11 7.04
CA GLN A 264 -5.02 17.21 6.00
C GLN A 264 -3.96 16.09 6.02
N GLU A 265 -4.26 14.94 6.61
CA GLU A 265 -3.48 13.73 6.40
C GLU A 265 -3.93 13.06 5.09
N VAL A 266 -3.27 13.38 3.98
CA VAL A 266 -3.65 12.89 2.65
C VAL A 266 -2.43 12.33 1.90
N ILE A 267 -1.61 13.19 1.30
CA ILE A 267 -0.52 12.76 0.41
C ILE A 267 0.71 12.22 1.14
N TYR A 268 0.92 12.60 2.38
CA TYR A 268 2.00 12.09 3.23
C TYR A 268 1.52 10.98 4.17
N GLY A 269 0.52 10.23 3.75
CA GLY A 269 -0.10 9.15 4.49
C GLY A 269 -1.38 9.57 5.21
N ASN A 270 -2.18 8.56 5.58
CA ASN A 270 -3.38 8.75 6.37
C ASN A 270 -3.49 7.63 7.41
N HIS A 271 -3.54 8.00 8.68
CA HIS A 271 -3.50 7.01 9.74
C HIS A 271 -4.87 6.38 10.04
N ASN A 272 -5.94 7.16 10.07
CA ASN A 272 -7.24 6.68 10.56
C ASN A 272 -8.29 6.49 9.46
N GLY A 273 -8.47 7.45 8.58
CA GLY A 273 -9.60 7.48 7.65
C GLY A 273 -9.46 6.59 6.41
N LYS A 274 -8.30 6.00 6.15
CA LYS A 274 -8.04 5.17 4.97
C LYS A 274 -7.82 3.71 5.34
N ARG A 275 -8.43 2.80 4.60
CA ARG A 275 -8.21 1.35 4.71
C ARG A 275 -7.01 0.94 3.85
N SER A 276 -5.83 1.38 4.27
CA SER A 276 -4.56 0.99 3.67
C SER A 276 -4.20 -0.47 3.98
N LEU A 277 -3.18 -1.00 3.32
CA LEU A 277 -2.82 -2.43 3.41
C LEU A 277 -2.42 -2.88 4.81
N ASP A 278 -1.87 -1.98 5.64
CA ASP A 278 -1.58 -2.22 7.06
C ASP A 278 -2.84 -2.50 7.91
N LYS A 279 -4.03 -2.14 7.40
CA LYS A 279 -5.33 -2.40 8.04
C LYS A 279 -6.15 -3.49 7.35
N THR A 280 -5.64 -4.06 6.26
CA THR A 280 -6.32 -5.06 5.45
C THR A 280 -5.41 -6.27 5.22
N TYR A 281 -4.91 -6.48 4.02
CA TYR A 281 -4.13 -7.67 3.66
C TYR A 281 -2.91 -7.95 4.55
N LEU A 282 -2.18 -6.91 4.99
CA LEU A 282 -1.02 -7.12 5.87
C LEU A 282 -1.45 -7.46 7.29
N ALA A 283 -2.51 -6.83 7.80
CA ALA A 283 -3.06 -7.20 9.10
C ALA A 283 -3.52 -8.66 9.12
N ASP A 284 -4.25 -9.10 8.08
CA ASP A 284 -4.68 -10.48 7.92
C ASP A 284 -3.47 -11.43 7.82
N ALA A 285 -2.47 -11.08 7.01
CA ALA A 285 -1.27 -11.88 6.81
C ALA A 285 -0.47 -12.08 8.11
N VAL A 286 -0.18 -11.00 8.82
CA VAL A 286 0.54 -11.02 10.10
C VAL A 286 -0.28 -11.72 11.18
N GLY A 287 -1.60 -11.56 11.16
CA GLY A 287 -2.53 -12.22 12.08
C GLY A 287 -2.50 -13.75 12.02
N THR A 288 -1.99 -14.35 10.92
CA THR A 288 -1.75 -15.80 10.83
C THR A 288 -0.61 -16.31 11.71
N GLY A 289 0.29 -15.43 12.16
CA GLY A 289 1.53 -15.79 12.86
C GLY A 289 2.64 -16.32 11.94
N LEU A 290 2.41 -16.39 10.62
CA LEU A 290 3.37 -16.93 9.63
C LEU A 290 4.11 -15.85 8.85
N VAL A 291 3.78 -14.58 9.04
CA VAL A 291 4.40 -13.46 8.30
C VAL A 291 5.19 -12.57 9.23
N THR A 292 6.46 -12.35 8.88
CA THR A 292 7.36 -11.42 9.58
C THR A 292 7.79 -10.32 8.62
N ILE A 293 7.76 -9.07 9.07
CA ILE A 293 8.11 -7.90 8.24
C ILE A 293 9.38 -7.25 8.78
N TYR A 294 10.43 -7.23 7.96
CA TYR A 294 11.66 -6.49 8.20
C TYR A 294 11.58 -5.15 7.48
N THR A 295 11.66 -4.06 8.23
CA THR A 295 11.63 -2.68 7.73
C THR A 295 13.03 -2.12 7.55
N LEU A 296 13.16 -1.06 6.73
CA LEU A 296 14.44 -0.41 6.42
C LEU A 296 15.45 -1.37 5.77
N GLN A 297 14.93 -2.32 4.98
CA GLN A 297 15.71 -3.34 4.27
C GLN A 297 15.66 -3.08 2.77
N GLN A 298 16.76 -2.61 2.20
CA GLN A 298 16.88 -2.35 0.78
C GLN A 298 17.41 -3.58 0.05
N VAL A 299 16.58 -4.34 -0.64
CA VAL A 299 17.03 -5.40 -1.54
C VAL A 299 17.73 -4.76 -2.74
N ARG A 300 19.02 -5.02 -2.86
CA ARG A 300 19.89 -4.42 -3.88
C ARG A 300 20.05 -5.32 -5.10
N ARG A 301 20.02 -6.63 -4.89
CA ARG A 301 20.26 -7.62 -5.94
C ARG A 301 19.60 -8.95 -5.62
N ILE A 302 19.16 -9.65 -6.66
CA ILE A 302 18.69 -11.03 -6.62
C ILE A 302 19.57 -11.83 -7.55
N ARG A 303 20.08 -12.96 -7.06
CA ARG A 303 20.92 -13.90 -7.83
C ARG A 303 20.37 -15.31 -7.70
N VAL A 304 20.55 -16.12 -8.73
CA VAL A 304 20.28 -17.56 -8.65
C VAL A 304 21.38 -18.21 -7.81
N SER A 305 21.00 -19.01 -6.82
CA SER A 305 21.96 -19.80 -6.03
C SER A 305 22.41 -21.03 -6.79
N PRO A 306 23.72 -21.38 -6.77
CA PRO A 306 24.20 -22.64 -7.32
C PRO A 306 23.62 -23.88 -6.64
N GLN A 307 23.19 -23.74 -5.39
CA GLN A 307 22.56 -24.80 -4.58
C GLN A 307 21.04 -24.87 -4.75
N GLY A 308 20.49 -24.07 -5.66
CA GLY A 308 19.05 -23.91 -5.88
C GLY A 308 18.45 -22.72 -5.12
N GLY A 309 17.33 -22.21 -5.61
CA GLY A 309 16.69 -21.02 -5.07
C GLY A 309 17.42 -19.72 -5.42
N TYR A 310 17.33 -18.72 -4.54
CA TYR A 310 17.83 -17.37 -4.79
C TYR A 310 18.64 -16.84 -3.61
N LEU A 311 19.62 -16.01 -3.91
CA LEU A 311 20.38 -15.21 -2.95
C LEU A 311 19.97 -13.76 -3.09
N LEU A 312 19.77 -13.07 -1.97
CA LEU A 312 19.36 -11.66 -1.92
C LEU A 312 20.47 -10.86 -1.25
N ASP A 313 20.97 -9.84 -1.95
CA ASP A 313 21.86 -8.85 -1.34
C ASP A 313 20.98 -7.74 -0.75
N VAL A 314 20.99 -7.60 0.57
CA VAL A 314 20.12 -6.67 1.31
C VAL A 314 20.99 -5.69 2.09
N ARG A 315 20.65 -4.42 1.99
CA ARG A 315 21.24 -3.36 2.78
C ARG A 315 20.26 -2.91 3.86
N GLU A 316 20.67 -3.04 5.10
CA GLU A 316 19.98 -2.48 6.24
C GLU A 316 20.39 -1.02 6.44
N ILE A 317 19.40 -0.13 6.59
CA ILE A 317 19.61 1.30 6.84
C ILE A 317 18.88 1.73 8.10
N ASP A 318 19.30 2.88 8.66
CA ASP A 318 18.53 3.57 9.70
C ASP A 318 17.56 4.61 9.10
N GLU A 319 16.82 5.27 9.96
CA GLU A 319 15.85 6.30 9.58
C GLU A 319 16.49 7.57 9.00
N HIS A 320 17.79 7.76 9.17
CA HIS A 320 18.57 8.87 8.62
C HIS A 320 19.31 8.51 7.32
N GLY A 321 19.23 7.24 6.93
CA GLY A 321 19.83 6.70 5.70
C GLY A 321 21.28 6.23 5.89
N ASN A 322 21.74 6.08 7.12
CA ASN A 322 23.04 5.46 7.38
C ASN A 322 22.94 3.96 7.12
N VAL A 323 23.97 3.39 6.52
CA VAL A 323 24.07 1.93 6.31
C VAL A 323 24.50 1.28 7.62
N LEU A 324 23.68 0.36 8.11
CA LEU A 324 23.94 -0.38 9.33
C LEU A 324 24.64 -1.71 9.04
N ALA A 325 24.18 -2.42 8.00
CA ALA A 325 24.73 -3.70 7.57
C ALA A 325 24.44 -3.96 6.09
N ASP A 326 25.28 -4.80 5.46
CA ASP A 326 24.97 -5.51 4.23
C ASP A 326 24.81 -7.00 4.57
N VAL A 327 23.66 -7.60 4.21
CA VAL A 327 23.26 -8.98 4.54
C VAL A 327 23.03 -9.76 3.26
N GLN A 328 23.47 -11.03 3.23
CA GLN A 328 23.18 -11.96 2.14
C GLN A 328 22.42 -13.17 2.63
#